data_417c63b345b8935a1508f545793f821a
#
_entry.id   417c63b345b8935a1508f545793f821a
#
_cell.length_a   1.000
_cell.length_b   1.000
_cell.length_c   1.000
_cell.angle_alpha   90.00
_cell.angle_beta   90.00
_cell.angle_gamma   90.00
#
_symmetry.space_group_name_H-M   'P 1'
#
loop_
_entity.id
_entity.type
_entity.pdbx_description
1 polymer ?
#
loop_
_entity_poly.entity_id
_entity_poly.type
_entity_poly.pdbx_seq_one_letter_code
_entity_poly.pdbx_strand_id
1 'polypeptide(L)'
;AEAEKILEKEYTVIDINGKTIDKTTATDYYVILDGQHRGTAFAKLAAAGEEVEIPNVYIRNKENIGEYLTDINEAAKSWDNKDKFAVAGLTTENEAIKTISEKIGEGFNPSTAALIYLGKKLNASLLNKALKGEEIKLPKGAIFNKERGDKFIILCKAAGMSVEIITKRYYIEGFNSFAISTNEDKAFGALKEI
;
A
#
# COMPACT_ATOMS: atom_id res chain seq x y z
N ALA A 1 17.29 3.42 10.55
CA ALA A 1 17.75 4.50 9.66
C ALA A 1 17.54 5.86 10.34
N GLU A 2 18.29 6.88 9.96
CA GLU A 2 18.11 8.23 10.46
C GLU A 2 16.78 8.80 10.01
N ALA A 3 15.98 9.34 10.94
CA ALA A 3 14.62 9.81 10.64
C ALA A 3 14.63 10.99 9.65
N GLU A 4 15.65 11.85 9.71
CA GLU A 4 15.83 12.98 8.81
C GLU A 4 15.88 12.52 7.33
N LYS A 5 16.66 11.50 7.02
CA LYS A 5 16.78 10.92 5.67
C LYS A 5 15.48 10.25 5.17
N ILE A 6 14.66 9.77 6.10
CA ILE A 6 13.35 9.21 5.78
C ILE A 6 12.37 10.34 5.43
N LEU A 7 12.38 11.42 6.20
CA LEU A 7 11.53 12.60 5.95
C LEU A 7 11.89 13.36 4.67
N GLU A 8 13.17 13.32 4.24
CA GLU A 8 13.59 13.88 2.94
C GLU A 8 12.92 13.17 1.76
N LYS A 9 12.52 11.90 1.93
CA LYS A 9 11.80 11.10 0.94
C LYS A 9 10.28 11.20 1.04
N GLU A 10 9.78 12.23 1.72
CA GLU A 10 8.35 12.51 1.90
C GLU A 10 7.56 11.45 2.70
N TYR A 11 8.25 10.54 3.41
CA TYR A 11 7.58 9.61 4.32
C TYR A 11 7.16 10.31 5.61
N THR A 12 6.04 9.90 6.18
CA THR A 12 5.63 10.31 7.50
C THR A 12 6.32 9.43 8.55
N VAL A 13 7.02 10.05 9.48
CA VAL A 13 7.63 9.37 10.64
C VAL A 13 6.75 9.65 11.86
N ILE A 14 6.41 8.61 12.59
CA ILE A 14 5.66 8.70 13.85
C ILE A 14 6.46 8.06 14.99
N ASP A 15 6.33 8.59 16.19
CA ASP A 15 6.87 7.95 17.39
C ASP A 15 5.99 6.77 17.85
N ILE A 16 6.41 6.11 18.93
CA ILE A 16 5.68 4.95 19.47
C ILE A 16 4.29 5.29 20.01
N ASN A 17 4.00 6.58 20.27
CA ASN A 17 2.72 7.09 20.74
C ASN A 17 1.82 7.57 19.58
N GLY A 18 2.29 7.43 18.34
CA GLY A 18 1.59 7.89 17.14
C GLY A 18 1.73 9.38 16.83
N LYS A 19 2.63 10.10 17.53
CA LYS A 19 2.91 11.51 17.28
C LYS A 19 3.83 11.65 16.08
N THR A 20 3.47 12.51 15.13
CA THR A 20 4.32 12.82 13.97
C THR A 20 5.61 13.53 14.38
N ILE A 21 6.72 13.05 13.86
CA ILE A 21 8.05 13.68 14.00
C ILE A 21 8.25 14.61 12.82
N ASP A 22 8.59 15.85 13.09
CA ASP A 22 8.88 16.85 12.07
C ASP A 22 10.39 16.94 11.75
N LYS A 23 10.73 17.67 10.68
CA LYS A 23 12.13 17.82 10.23
C LYS A 23 13.02 18.51 11.24
N THR A 24 12.47 19.31 12.14
CA THR A 24 13.26 20.09 13.14
C THR A 24 13.71 19.22 14.32
N THR A 25 12.97 18.14 14.58
CA THR A 25 13.27 17.22 15.69
C THR A 25 13.82 15.86 15.19
N ALA A 26 13.83 15.63 13.88
CA ALA A 26 14.17 14.33 13.28
C ALA A 26 15.62 13.88 13.55
N THR A 27 16.55 14.81 13.79
CA THR A 27 17.98 14.50 14.07
C THR A 27 18.18 13.65 15.31
N ASP A 28 17.25 13.71 16.26
CA ASP A 28 17.32 12.97 17.53
C ASP A 28 16.71 11.57 17.44
N TYR A 29 16.19 11.19 16.27
CA TYR A 29 15.43 9.96 16.10
C TYR A 29 16.04 9.02 15.06
N TYR A 30 15.85 7.71 15.32
CA TYR A 30 16.09 6.64 14.37
C TYR A 30 14.80 5.90 14.08
N VAL A 31 14.53 5.62 12.80
CA VAL A 31 13.38 4.82 12.38
C VAL A 31 13.69 3.33 12.50
N ILE A 32 12.81 2.60 13.16
CA ILE A 32 12.89 1.14 13.24
C ILE A 32 12.41 0.56 11.91
N LEU A 33 13.31 -0.03 11.14
CA LEU A 33 13.00 -0.68 9.86
C LEU A 33 12.58 -2.13 10.06
N ASP A 34 13.14 -2.81 11.07
CA ASP A 34 12.79 -4.18 11.47
C ASP A 34 12.74 -4.27 13.00
N GLY A 35 11.95 -5.23 13.50
CA GLY A 35 11.81 -5.45 14.93
C GLY A 35 10.85 -4.49 15.64
N GLN A 36 9.88 -3.89 14.94
CA GLN A 36 8.90 -2.96 15.51
C GLN A 36 8.16 -3.53 16.72
N HIS A 37 7.73 -4.81 16.67
CA HIS A 37 7.07 -5.45 17.80
C HIS A 37 7.98 -5.56 19.03
N ARG A 38 9.27 -5.90 18.82
CA ARG A 38 10.27 -5.93 19.88
C ARG A 38 10.52 -4.52 20.44
N GLY A 39 10.71 -3.54 19.58
CA GLY A 39 10.89 -2.14 19.98
C GLY A 39 9.73 -1.63 20.82
N THR A 40 8.50 -1.92 20.40
CA THR A 40 7.28 -1.54 21.14
C THR A 40 7.21 -2.25 22.52
N ALA A 41 7.58 -3.54 22.58
CA ALA A 41 7.59 -4.27 23.84
C ALA A 41 8.63 -3.68 24.82
N PHE A 42 9.85 -3.41 24.36
CA PHE A 42 10.89 -2.78 25.17
C PHE A 42 10.49 -1.39 25.65
N ALA A 43 9.88 -0.58 24.77
CA ALA A 43 9.40 0.73 25.16
C ALA A 43 8.30 0.69 26.24
N LYS A 44 7.42 -0.30 26.21
CA LYS A 44 6.40 -0.51 27.26
C LYS A 44 7.03 -0.94 28.57
N LEU A 45 8.04 -1.79 28.56
CA LEU A 45 8.78 -2.20 29.77
C LEU A 45 9.51 -1.01 30.39
N ALA A 46 10.21 -0.23 29.58
CA ALA A 46 10.88 0.99 30.05
C ALA A 46 9.89 2.02 30.64
N ALA A 47 8.71 2.19 30.02
CA ALA A 47 7.65 3.05 30.54
C ALA A 47 7.06 2.52 31.89
N ALA A 48 7.14 1.21 32.14
CA ALA A 48 6.77 0.61 33.40
C ALA A 48 7.86 0.73 34.50
N GLY A 49 9.01 1.36 34.18
CA GLY A 49 10.13 1.55 35.09
C GLY A 49 11.12 0.39 35.14
N GLU A 50 11.01 -0.56 34.21
CA GLU A 50 11.98 -1.65 34.09
C GLU A 50 13.26 -1.16 33.41
N GLU A 51 14.41 -1.61 33.90
CA GLU A 51 15.69 -1.40 33.21
C GLU A 51 15.78 -2.33 31.99
N VAL A 52 15.87 -1.75 30.80
CA VAL A 52 15.76 -2.51 29.55
C VAL A 52 17.01 -2.31 28.70
N GLU A 53 17.71 -3.40 28.43
CA GLU A 53 18.78 -3.44 27.44
C GLU A 53 18.23 -4.03 26.13
N ILE A 54 18.39 -3.32 25.00
CA ILE A 54 17.92 -3.79 23.69
C ILE A 54 19.10 -4.40 22.95
N PRO A 55 19.21 -5.75 22.87
CA PRO A 55 20.33 -6.40 22.22
C PRO A 55 20.21 -6.34 20.70
N ASN A 56 21.35 -6.45 20.04
CA ASN A 56 21.43 -6.60 18.57
C ASN A 56 20.78 -5.46 17.78
N VAL A 57 20.99 -4.21 18.20
CA VAL A 57 20.58 -3.02 17.45
C VAL A 57 21.65 -2.67 16.43
N TYR A 58 21.29 -2.61 15.16
CA TYR A 58 22.18 -2.28 14.07
C TYR A 58 21.67 -1.05 13.32
N ILE A 59 22.52 -0.03 13.18
CA ILE A 59 22.21 1.12 12.34
C ILE A 59 22.49 0.73 10.88
N ARG A 60 21.51 0.93 10.02
CA ARG A 60 21.59 0.69 8.57
C ARG A 60 21.28 1.97 7.81
N ASN A 61 22.27 2.51 7.12
CA ASN A 61 22.14 3.65 6.23
C ASN A 61 22.02 3.13 4.79
N LYS A 62 20.90 2.49 4.47
CA LYS A 62 20.64 2.05 3.09
C LYS A 62 19.88 3.15 2.34
N GLU A 63 20.36 3.44 1.14
CA GLU A 63 19.74 4.45 0.26
C GLU A 63 18.36 3.99 -0.24
N ASN A 64 18.17 2.68 -0.43
CA ASN A 64 16.91 2.08 -0.86
C ASN A 64 16.26 1.28 0.27
N ILE A 65 15.32 1.91 0.99
CA ILE A 65 14.59 1.28 2.09
C ILE A 65 13.69 0.14 1.59
N GLY A 66 13.06 0.32 0.41
CA GLY A 66 12.19 -0.69 -0.17
C GLY A 66 12.94 -1.99 -0.49
N GLU A 67 14.13 -1.87 -1.07
CA GLU A 67 15.00 -3.02 -1.32
C GLU A 67 15.40 -3.73 -0.02
N TYR A 68 15.82 -2.96 0.99
CA TYR A 68 16.18 -3.51 2.30
C TYR A 68 15.02 -4.26 2.97
N LEU A 69 13.81 -3.67 2.98
CA LEU A 69 12.62 -4.30 3.54
C LEU A 69 12.24 -5.56 2.76
N THR A 70 12.42 -5.55 1.44
CA THR A 70 12.20 -6.74 0.60
C THR A 70 13.17 -7.86 0.96
N ASP A 71 14.46 -7.57 1.03
CA ASP A 71 15.52 -8.54 1.33
C ASP A 71 15.30 -9.21 2.70
N ILE A 72 15.02 -8.44 3.76
CA ILE A 72 14.82 -9.00 5.10
C ILE A 72 13.55 -9.85 5.20
N ASN A 73 12.51 -9.51 4.46
CA ASN A 73 11.24 -10.25 4.50
C ASN A 73 11.22 -11.45 3.56
N GLU A 74 11.94 -11.41 2.44
CA GLU A 74 12.15 -12.60 1.61
C GLU A 74 12.94 -13.69 2.36
N ALA A 75 13.87 -13.29 3.23
CA ALA A 75 14.65 -14.22 4.04
C ALA A 75 13.87 -14.80 5.25
N ALA A 76 12.91 -14.06 5.81
CA ALA A 76 12.19 -14.44 7.04
C ALA A 76 10.84 -15.13 6.77
N LYS A 77 10.03 -14.58 5.86
CA LYS A 77 8.71 -15.08 5.45
C LYS A 77 8.35 -14.44 4.13
N SER A 78 7.87 -15.21 3.18
CA SER A 78 7.41 -14.64 1.91
C SER A 78 6.21 -13.73 2.16
N TRP A 79 6.33 -12.47 1.72
CA TRP A 79 5.23 -11.51 1.76
C TRP A 79 4.05 -12.00 0.92
N ASP A 80 2.85 -11.79 1.43
CA ASP A 80 1.67 -11.92 0.62
C ASP A 80 1.53 -10.72 -0.35
N ASN A 81 0.54 -10.78 -1.24
CA ASN A 81 0.34 -9.71 -2.20
C ASN A 81 -0.09 -8.39 -1.55
N LYS A 82 -0.72 -8.40 -0.37
CA LYS A 82 -1.11 -7.19 0.34
C LYS A 82 0.11 -6.47 0.87
N ASP A 83 1.01 -7.21 1.53
CA ASP A 83 2.27 -6.67 2.05
C ASP A 83 3.11 -6.06 0.91
N LYS A 84 3.22 -6.77 -0.21
CA LYS A 84 3.95 -6.30 -1.39
C LYS A 84 3.38 -5.01 -1.96
N PHE A 85 2.06 -4.89 -2.05
CA PHE A 85 1.43 -3.66 -2.52
C PHE A 85 1.61 -2.51 -1.54
N ALA A 86 1.51 -2.74 -0.23
CA ALA A 86 1.71 -1.71 0.78
C ALA A 86 3.10 -1.06 0.65
N VAL A 87 4.15 -1.88 0.52
CA VAL A 87 5.52 -1.36 0.35
C VAL A 87 5.72 -0.75 -1.04
N ALA A 88 5.22 -1.38 -2.11
CA ALA A 88 5.33 -0.85 -3.46
C ALA A 88 4.67 0.53 -3.59
N GLY A 89 3.54 0.76 -2.92
CA GLY A 89 2.88 2.07 -2.88
C GLY A 89 3.73 3.17 -2.23
N LEU A 90 4.63 2.80 -1.31
CA LEU A 90 5.53 3.74 -0.65
C LEU A 90 6.81 4.02 -1.45
N THR A 91 7.25 3.06 -2.26
CA THR A 91 8.56 3.12 -2.94
C THR A 91 8.47 3.53 -4.41
N THR A 92 7.30 3.41 -5.03
CA THR A 92 7.10 3.73 -6.46
C THR A 92 6.60 5.14 -6.68
N GLU A 93 6.98 5.74 -7.81
CA GLU A 93 6.37 6.97 -8.32
C GLU A 93 5.14 6.70 -9.22
N ASN A 94 4.82 5.42 -9.46
CA ASN A 94 3.71 5.06 -10.35
C ASN A 94 2.36 5.26 -9.65
N GLU A 95 1.56 6.23 -10.15
CA GLU A 95 0.25 6.58 -9.58
C GLU A 95 -0.73 5.41 -9.52
N ALA A 96 -0.69 4.51 -10.51
CA ALA A 96 -1.58 3.35 -10.51
C ALA A 96 -1.30 2.42 -9.34
N ILE A 97 -0.03 2.17 -9.04
CA ILE A 97 0.37 1.34 -7.90
C ILE A 97 0.05 2.04 -6.58
N LYS A 98 0.32 3.34 -6.46
CA LYS A 98 -0.04 4.15 -5.28
C LYS A 98 -1.55 4.04 -5.00
N THR A 99 -2.39 4.31 -6.01
CA THR A 99 -3.86 4.23 -5.88
C THR A 99 -4.34 2.83 -5.48
N ILE A 100 -3.79 1.78 -6.11
CA ILE A 100 -4.15 0.40 -5.77
C ILE A 100 -3.73 0.06 -4.34
N SER A 101 -2.53 0.48 -3.91
CA SER A 101 -2.05 0.29 -2.54
C SER A 101 -2.94 0.97 -1.50
N GLU A 102 -3.38 2.21 -1.75
CA GLU A 102 -4.34 2.92 -0.90
C GLU A 102 -5.64 2.11 -0.73
N LYS A 103 -6.19 1.58 -1.83
CA LYS A 103 -7.43 0.79 -1.79
C LYS A 103 -7.24 -0.54 -1.06
N ILE A 104 -6.08 -1.16 -1.15
CA ILE A 104 -5.76 -2.34 -0.35
C ILE A 104 -5.73 -2.00 1.14
N GLY A 105 -5.19 -0.84 1.51
CA GLY A 105 -5.27 -0.31 2.87
C GLY A 105 -6.71 -0.08 3.36
N GLU A 106 -7.63 0.29 2.46
CA GLU A 106 -9.08 0.39 2.74
C GLU A 106 -9.80 -0.98 2.81
N GLY A 107 -9.09 -2.10 2.61
CA GLY A 107 -9.64 -3.46 2.70
C GLY A 107 -9.97 -4.12 1.36
N PHE A 108 -9.64 -3.49 0.22
CA PHE A 108 -9.85 -4.12 -1.08
C PHE A 108 -8.87 -5.26 -1.35
N ASN A 109 -9.34 -6.29 -2.05
CA ASN A 109 -8.47 -7.34 -2.56
C ASN A 109 -7.56 -6.77 -3.67
N PRO A 110 -6.24 -7.06 -3.68
CA PRO A 110 -5.30 -6.55 -4.66
C PRO A 110 -5.71 -6.78 -6.12
N SER A 111 -6.20 -7.98 -6.44
CA SER A 111 -6.64 -8.31 -7.81
C SER A 111 -7.87 -7.51 -8.23
N THR A 112 -8.80 -7.28 -7.31
CA THR A 112 -10.02 -6.50 -7.58
C THR A 112 -9.71 -5.02 -7.72
N ALA A 113 -8.88 -4.46 -6.84
CA ALA A 113 -8.42 -3.08 -6.95
C ALA A 113 -7.72 -2.84 -8.31
N ALA A 114 -6.83 -3.75 -8.73
CA ALA A 114 -6.20 -3.64 -10.05
C ALA A 114 -7.21 -3.70 -11.21
N LEU A 115 -8.22 -4.55 -11.14
CA LEU A 115 -9.28 -4.61 -12.16
C LEU A 115 -10.13 -3.34 -12.21
N ILE A 116 -10.41 -2.72 -11.05
CA ILE A 116 -11.17 -1.46 -10.96
C ILE A 116 -10.42 -0.33 -11.64
N TYR A 117 -9.13 -0.16 -11.33
CA TYR A 117 -8.35 1.00 -11.76
C TYR A 117 -7.58 0.82 -13.06
N LEU A 118 -7.27 -0.42 -13.46
CA LEU A 118 -6.47 -0.74 -14.65
C LEU A 118 -7.23 -1.56 -15.70
N GLY A 119 -8.39 -2.12 -15.34
CA GLY A 119 -9.08 -3.11 -16.18
C GLY A 119 -8.32 -4.44 -16.37
N LYS A 120 -7.16 -4.60 -15.72
CA LYS A 120 -6.29 -5.76 -15.81
C LYS A 120 -5.70 -6.11 -14.44
N LYS A 121 -5.34 -7.39 -14.27
CA LYS A 121 -4.60 -7.84 -13.08
C LYS A 121 -3.12 -7.47 -13.21
N LEU A 122 -2.51 -7.17 -12.10
CA LEU A 122 -1.06 -7.03 -11.99
C LEU A 122 -0.43 -8.39 -11.70
N ASN A 123 0.71 -8.67 -12.32
CA ASN A 123 1.49 -9.87 -12.05
C ASN A 123 2.54 -9.64 -10.96
N ALA A 124 2.98 -10.72 -10.33
CA ALA A 124 3.96 -10.67 -9.25
C ALA A 124 5.31 -10.06 -9.69
N SER A 125 5.73 -10.30 -10.94
CA SER A 125 6.99 -9.76 -11.46
C SER A 125 6.97 -8.23 -11.52
N LEU A 126 5.86 -7.65 -11.95
CA LEU A 126 5.70 -6.20 -12.01
C LEU A 126 5.67 -5.59 -10.61
N LEU A 127 5.02 -6.27 -9.68
CA LEU A 127 4.98 -5.85 -8.29
C LEU A 127 6.37 -5.89 -7.63
N ASN A 128 7.16 -6.94 -7.91
CA ASN A 128 8.54 -7.02 -7.42
C ASN A 128 9.44 -5.89 -7.97
N LYS A 129 9.22 -5.45 -9.22
CA LYS A 129 9.89 -4.25 -9.75
C LYS A 129 9.50 -2.98 -9.00
N ALA A 130 8.18 -2.82 -8.73
CA ALA A 130 7.69 -1.70 -7.95
C ALA A 130 8.33 -1.62 -6.55
N LEU A 131 8.48 -2.78 -5.89
CA LEU A 131 9.12 -2.89 -4.57
C LEU A 131 10.57 -2.38 -4.58
N LYS A 132 11.28 -2.61 -5.68
CA LYS A 132 12.68 -2.18 -5.86
C LYS A 132 12.81 -0.73 -6.32
N GLY A 133 11.69 -0.02 -6.53
CA GLY A 133 11.71 1.33 -7.09
C GLY A 133 12.10 1.39 -8.57
N GLU A 134 12.05 0.25 -9.28
CA GLU A 134 12.34 0.19 -10.71
C GLU A 134 11.17 0.79 -11.51
N GLU A 135 11.49 1.34 -12.69
CA GLU A 135 10.46 1.83 -13.62
C GLU A 135 9.50 0.70 -14.04
N ILE A 136 8.21 0.98 -13.92
CA ILE A 136 7.16 0.00 -14.17
C ILE A 136 6.45 0.32 -15.48
N LYS A 137 6.36 -0.68 -16.35
CA LYS A 137 5.47 -0.66 -17.51
C LYS A 137 4.24 -1.51 -17.20
N LEU A 138 3.07 -0.87 -17.22
CA LEU A 138 1.80 -1.55 -16.99
C LEU A 138 1.58 -2.67 -18.03
N PRO A 139 0.80 -3.72 -17.70
CA PRO A 139 0.51 -4.81 -18.62
C PRO A 139 -0.13 -4.30 -19.92
N LYS A 140 0.14 -4.97 -21.04
CA LYS A 140 -0.46 -4.61 -22.34
C LYS A 140 -1.99 -4.55 -22.24
N GLY A 141 -2.55 -3.42 -22.64
CA GLY A 141 -3.99 -3.16 -22.56
C GLY A 141 -4.50 -2.78 -21.17
N ALA A 142 -3.64 -2.56 -20.19
CA ALA A 142 -4.01 -1.91 -18.95
C ALA A 142 -4.05 -0.40 -19.18
N ILE A 143 -5.14 0.24 -18.77
CA ILE A 143 -5.31 1.69 -18.86
C ILE A 143 -5.65 2.18 -17.46
N PHE A 144 -4.74 2.93 -16.85
CA PHE A 144 -5.00 3.53 -15.55
C PHE A 144 -6.03 4.64 -15.70
N ASN A 145 -7.14 4.48 -14.98
CA ASN A 145 -8.19 5.50 -14.93
C ASN A 145 -8.72 5.62 -13.50
N LYS A 146 -8.13 6.56 -12.75
CA LYS A 146 -8.49 6.83 -11.36
C LYS A 146 -9.93 7.30 -11.23
N GLU A 147 -10.36 8.22 -12.07
CA GLU A 147 -11.69 8.81 -12.03
C GLU A 147 -12.78 7.74 -12.25
N ARG A 148 -12.58 6.87 -13.22
CA ARG A 148 -13.48 5.74 -13.48
C ARG A 148 -13.57 4.80 -12.30
N GLY A 149 -12.43 4.45 -11.72
CA GLY A 149 -12.36 3.54 -10.58
C GLY A 149 -13.03 4.12 -9.33
N ASP A 150 -12.76 5.37 -9.03
CA ASP A 150 -13.37 6.08 -7.91
C ASP A 150 -14.89 6.19 -8.10
N LYS A 151 -15.36 6.55 -9.30
CA LYS A 151 -16.79 6.60 -9.63
C LYS A 151 -17.50 5.26 -9.43
N PHE A 152 -16.87 4.14 -9.86
CA PHE A 152 -17.41 2.80 -9.61
C PHE A 152 -17.58 2.52 -8.12
N ILE A 153 -16.55 2.78 -7.31
CA ILE A 153 -16.59 2.54 -5.86
C ILE A 153 -17.64 3.44 -5.17
N ILE A 154 -17.68 4.72 -5.54
CA ILE A 154 -18.64 5.67 -4.98
C ILE A 154 -20.08 5.22 -5.25
N LEU A 155 -20.40 4.80 -6.47
CA LEU A 155 -21.76 4.35 -6.81
C LEU A 155 -22.10 3.03 -6.10
N CYS A 156 -21.19 2.08 -6.01
CA CYS A 156 -21.41 0.86 -5.23
C CYS A 156 -21.65 1.15 -3.75
N LYS A 157 -20.89 2.08 -3.15
CA LYS A 157 -21.11 2.51 -1.76
C LYS A 157 -22.46 3.24 -1.59
N ALA A 158 -22.86 4.07 -2.56
CA ALA A 158 -24.15 4.75 -2.56
C ALA A 158 -25.32 3.77 -2.66
N ALA A 159 -25.14 2.64 -3.35
CA ALA A 159 -26.08 1.52 -3.39
C ALA A 159 -26.07 0.65 -2.11
N GLY A 160 -25.39 1.08 -1.04
CA GLY A 160 -25.32 0.36 0.24
C GLY A 160 -24.35 -0.81 0.28
N MET A 161 -23.51 -0.99 -0.72
CA MET A 161 -22.52 -2.08 -0.73
C MET A 161 -21.35 -1.80 0.21
N SER A 162 -21.03 -2.74 1.09
CA SER A 162 -19.80 -2.69 1.90
C SER A 162 -18.55 -2.96 1.07
N VAL A 163 -17.37 -2.57 1.58
CA VAL A 163 -16.09 -2.88 0.93
C VAL A 163 -15.91 -4.38 0.75
N GLU A 164 -16.36 -5.20 1.70
CA GLU A 164 -16.31 -6.66 1.61
C GLU A 164 -17.09 -7.21 0.40
N ILE A 165 -18.18 -6.55 0.00
CA ILE A 165 -18.97 -6.90 -1.16
C ILE A 165 -18.29 -6.37 -2.43
N ILE A 166 -17.95 -5.08 -2.48
CA ILE A 166 -17.34 -4.44 -3.66
C ILE A 166 -16.02 -5.12 -4.04
N THR A 167 -15.26 -5.62 -3.05
CA THR A 167 -13.98 -6.31 -3.30
C THR A 167 -14.13 -7.70 -3.92
N LYS A 168 -15.36 -8.22 -4.04
CA LYS A 168 -15.62 -9.48 -4.78
C LYS A 168 -15.45 -9.23 -6.27
N ARG A 169 -14.53 -9.97 -6.88
CA ARG A 169 -14.10 -9.78 -8.28
C ARG A 169 -15.23 -9.80 -9.30
N TYR A 170 -16.26 -10.59 -9.06
CA TYR A 170 -17.38 -10.73 -10.01
C TYR A 170 -18.19 -9.44 -10.21
N TYR A 171 -18.20 -8.52 -9.23
CA TYR A 171 -18.88 -7.24 -9.41
C TYR A 171 -18.20 -6.37 -10.48
N ILE A 172 -16.89 -6.16 -10.36
CA ILE A 172 -16.15 -5.37 -11.36
C ILE A 172 -16.07 -6.10 -12.71
N GLU A 173 -15.97 -7.43 -12.73
CA GLU A 173 -16.01 -8.21 -13.97
C GLU A 173 -17.38 -8.12 -14.65
N GLY A 174 -18.48 -8.20 -13.90
CA GLY A 174 -19.84 -7.99 -14.39
C GLY A 174 -20.03 -6.58 -14.96
N PHE A 175 -19.62 -5.56 -14.20
CA PHE A 175 -19.67 -4.17 -14.66
C PHE A 175 -18.86 -3.97 -15.96
N ASN A 176 -17.63 -4.46 -16.03
CA ASN A 176 -16.80 -4.34 -17.21
C ASN A 176 -17.41 -5.07 -18.42
N SER A 177 -17.96 -6.26 -18.21
CA SER A 177 -18.61 -7.02 -19.26
C SER A 177 -19.85 -6.30 -19.80
N PHE A 178 -20.65 -5.72 -18.91
CA PHE A 178 -21.82 -4.94 -19.30
C PHE A 178 -21.43 -3.66 -20.02
N ALA A 179 -20.39 -2.96 -19.57
CA ALA A 179 -19.87 -1.77 -20.23
C ALA A 179 -19.34 -2.08 -21.65
N ILE A 180 -18.71 -3.22 -21.86
CA ILE A 180 -18.22 -3.67 -23.17
C ILE A 180 -19.39 -4.00 -24.11
N SER A 181 -20.42 -4.68 -23.60
CA SER A 181 -21.58 -5.11 -24.40
C SER A 181 -22.54 -3.97 -24.75
N THR A 182 -22.48 -2.87 -24.01
CA THR A 182 -23.37 -1.71 -24.19
C THR A 182 -22.55 -0.43 -24.38
N ASN A 183 -22.30 0.29 -23.31
CA ASN A 183 -21.35 1.37 -23.15
C ASN A 183 -21.18 1.71 -21.67
N GLU A 184 -20.18 2.51 -21.35
CA GLU A 184 -19.81 2.84 -19.98
C GLU A 184 -20.88 3.66 -19.26
N ASP A 185 -21.53 4.60 -19.95
CA ASP A 185 -22.59 5.44 -19.37
C ASP A 185 -23.81 4.61 -18.95
N LYS A 186 -24.20 3.62 -19.74
CA LYS A 186 -25.26 2.67 -19.38
C LYS A 186 -24.85 1.81 -18.19
N ALA A 187 -23.60 1.39 -18.13
CA ALA A 187 -23.11 0.59 -17.00
C ALA A 187 -23.13 1.41 -15.70
N PHE A 188 -22.70 2.65 -15.73
CA PHE A 188 -22.79 3.55 -14.58
C PHE A 188 -24.25 3.92 -14.24
N GLY A 189 -25.11 4.07 -15.25
CA GLY A 189 -26.54 4.28 -15.06
C GLY A 189 -27.17 3.13 -14.27
N ALA A 190 -26.91 1.89 -14.68
CA ALA A 190 -27.40 0.70 -13.99
C ALA A 190 -26.94 0.60 -12.52
N LEU A 191 -25.72 1.04 -12.21
CA LEU A 191 -25.25 1.10 -10.81
C LEU A 191 -25.97 2.14 -9.95
N LYS A 192 -26.58 3.16 -10.55
CA LYS A 192 -27.35 4.18 -9.82
C LYS A 192 -28.78 3.75 -9.49
N GLU A 193 -29.27 2.74 -10.21
CA GLU A 193 -30.64 2.25 -10.05
C GLU A 193 -30.75 1.08 -9.04
N ILE A 194 -29.62 0.59 -8.54
CA ILE A 194 -29.55 -0.44 -7.50
C ILE A 194 -29.72 0.19 -6.12
#